data_0869fc97f5afb45aa87737dd7ffb7c97
#
_entry.id   0869fc97f5afb45aa87737dd7ffb7c97
#
_cell.length_a   1.000
_cell.length_b   1.000
_cell.length_c   1.000
_cell.angle_alpha   90.00
_cell.angle_beta   90.00
_cell.angle_gamma   90.00
#
_symmetry.space_group_name_H-M   'P 1'
#
loop_
_entity.id
_entity.type
_entity.pdbx_description
1 polymer ?
#
loop_
_entity_poly.entity_id
_entity_poly.type
_entity_poly.pdbx_seq_one_letter_code
_entity_poly.pdbx_strand_id
1 'polypeptide(L)'
;MKKLFKYFKSYIKETILAPLFKLLEALLELFIPLVVASIIDNGIGPKDNIYVIKMVGIMVACGIVGLILSVLGQFFAAKTAVGFSAKLKLDLFKKIQSLSFSDIDNLGTSSIITRMTSDVNQVQTGINLTLRLFLRSPFVVFGSAIMAYFIDPSISTIFFVSIVILSIIVFGIMLLTMPLHKKVQENLDNVLSQTKENLSGVRVIRAFTSETEEVAKYNSSIKKLEKSQNKVGNISNLLNPLTFIIVNSAIIVLIYAGALKVNVGDLTQGQVIALYNYMSQILVELIKLASLIITMTKSVACGNRIAKIIEMDTNVFVDNSNQAKCDTYIKFHNVNMKYRGAKEKSLEDISFDVNKGETIGIIGGTGSGKTSLVSLLLRFYEASSGEIYFDHLPIMSYHPSELRDKIAVVLQKAVLFKGSIRDNIKWGKKDATDDEIYKALEIAQALDIVAKKEEGLDSKVSQGGKNFSGGQRQRLTLARALVKRPDVLILDDSSSALDFATDAALRKAIKELDYQPTVFIVSQRTASIQNADKILVLDDGKLVGIGKHDELLKHNDVYQEIYYSQFKKEDNKHE
;
A
#
# COMPACT_ATOMS: atom_id res chain seq x y z
N MET A 1 -1.33 -15.79 5.05
CA MET A 1 -2.72 -15.76 5.59
C MET A 1 -2.85 -16.29 7.03
N LYS A 2 -2.29 -17.48 7.38
CA LYS A 2 -2.43 -18.06 8.75
C LYS A 2 -2.09 -17.07 9.87
N LYS A 3 -1.02 -16.28 9.75
CA LYS A 3 -0.63 -15.27 10.76
C LYS A 3 -1.63 -14.11 10.92
N LEU A 4 -2.48 -13.86 9.91
CA LEU A 4 -3.51 -12.82 10.00
C LEU A 4 -4.70 -13.24 10.86
N PHE A 5 -4.89 -14.54 11.12
CA PHE A 5 -5.95 -15.04 12.00
C PHE A 5 -5.83 -14.50 13.44
N LYS A 6 -4.65 -14.05 13.87
CA LYS A 6 -4.46 -13.39 15.17
C LYS A 6 -5.42 -12.20 15.38
N TYR A 7 -5.79 -11.49 14.31
CA TYR A 7 -6.66 -10.33 14.39
C TYR A 7 -8.13 -10.68 14.68
N PHE A 8 -8.56 -11.93 14.43
CA PHE A 8 -9.87 -12.41 14.85
C PHE A 8 -10.00 -12.58 16.37
N LYS A 9 -8.88 -12.76 17.08
CA LYS A 9 -8.88 -13.03 18.53
C LYS A 9 -9.69 -12.00 19.33
N SER A 10 -9.71 -10.75 18.87
CA SER A 10 -10.46 -9.67 19.53
C SER A 10 -11.95 -9.65 19.16
N TYR A 11 -12.37 -10.42 18.17
CA TYR A 11 -13.74 -10.45 17.63
C TYR A 11 -14.28 -11.88 17.56
N ILE A 12 -13.80 -12.78 18.42
CA ILE A 12 -14.20 -14.20 18.39
C ILE A 12 -15.71 -14.35 18.57
N LYS A 13 -16.31 -13.62 19.51
CA LYS A 13 -17.76 -13.68 19.77
C LYS A 13 -18.55 -13.30 18.51
N GLU A 14 -18.22 -12.19 17.90
CA GLU A 14 -18.87 -11.71 16.68
C GLU A 14 -18.62 -12.63 15.50
N THR A 15 -17.42 -13.21 15.40
CA THR A 15 -17.04 -14.17 14.34
C THR A 15 -17.89 -15.45 14.40
N ILE A 16 -18.29 -15.88 15.60
CA ILE A 16 -19.16 -17.06 15.79
C ILE A 16 -20.63 -16.69 15.66
N LEU A 17 -21.05 -15.55 16.23
CA LEU A 17 -22.45 -15.12 16.21
C LEU A 17 -22.94 -14.78 14.79
N ALA A 18 -22.10 -14.20 13.94
CA ALA A 18 -22.50 -13.82 12.59
C ALA A 18 -22.97 -15.04 11.75
N PRO A 19 -22.18 -16.11 11.59
CA PRO A 19 -22.64 -17.32 10.88
C PRO A 19 -23.81 -18.02 11.59
N LEU A 20 -23.83 -18.00 12.93
CA LEU A 20 -24.93 -18.61 13.69
C LEU A 20 -26.28 -17.96 13.37
N PHE A 21 -26.36 -16.61 13.42
CA PHE A 21 -27.58 -15.91 13.05
C PHE A 21 -27.97 -16.13 11.59
N LYS A 22 -26.96 -16.23 10.69
CA LYS A 22 -27.21 -16.54 9.28
C LYS A 22 -27.70 -17.98 9.05
N LEU A 23 -27.29 -18.94 9.88
CA LEU A 23 -27.85 -20.31 9.85
C LEU A 23 -29.26 -20.34 10.39
N LEU A 24 -29.56 -19.63 11.48
CA LEU A 24 -30.93 -19.54 12.02
C LEU A 24 -31.88 -18.86 11.01
N GLU A 25 -31.44 -17.81 10.32
CA GLU A 25 -32.18 -17.21 9.22
C GLU A 25 -32.48 -18.24 8.13
N ALA A 26 -31.46 -19.01 7.71
CA ALA A 26 -31.59 -20.04 6.67
C ALA A 26 -32.54 -21.17 7.09
N LEU A 27 -32.53 -21.55 8.36
CA LEU A 27 -33.50 -22.53 8.91
C LEU A 27 -34.94 -22.03 8.75
N LEU A 28 -35.21 -20.78 9.14
CA LEU A 28 -36.56 -20.20 8.99
C LEU A 28 -36.95 -20.12 7.52
N GLU A 29 -36.04 -19.78 6.62
CA GLU A 29 -36.26 -19.71 5.16
C GLU A 29 -36.68 -21.09 4.60
N LEU A 30 -36.11 -22.22 5.12
CA LEU A 30 -36.49 -23.57 4.73
C LEU A 30 -37.88 -23.99 5.26
N PHE A 31 -38.38 -23.36 6.32
CA PHE A 31 -39.74 -23.65 6.84
C PHE A 31 -40.84 -22.94 6.02
N ILE A 32 -40.56 -21.80 5.39
CA ILE A 32 -41.57 -21.03 4.67
C ILE A 32 -42.31 -21.86 3.61
N PRO A 33 -41.65 -22.64 2.72
CA PRO A 33 -42.33 -23.48 1.74
C PRO A 33 -43.30 -24.48 2.34
N LEU A 34 -43.02 -25.05 3.52
CA LEU A 34 -43.92 -25.96 4.23
C LEU A 34 -45.15 -25.24 4.77
N VAL A 35 -44.99 -24.02 5.28
CA VAL A 35 -46.14 -23.21 5.72
C VAL A 35 -47.05 -22.87 4.54
N VAL A 36 -46.47 -22.54 3.37
CA VAL A 36 -47.21 -22.32 2.13
C VAL A 36 -47.95 -23.56 1.70
N ALA A 37 -47.31 -24.75 1.75
CA ALA A 37 -47.97 -26.02 1.46
C ALA A 37 -49.18 -26.23 2.38
N SER A 38 -49.02 -26.02 3.69
CA SER A 38 -50.08 -26.16 4.68
C SER A 38 -51.26 -25.18 4.47
N ILE A 39 -50.98 -23.96 4.02
CA ILE A 39 -52.02 -22.99 3.63
C ILE A 39 -52.88 -23.53 2.48
N ILE A 40 -52.23 -24.14 1.48
CA ILE A 40 -52.91 -24.66 0.29
C ILE A 40 -53.73 -25.88 0.66
N ASP A 41 -53.14 -26.86 1.34
CA ASP A 41 -53.75 -28.15 1.59
C ASP A 41 -54.84 -28.08 2.66
N ASN A 42 -54.60 -27.38 3.77
CA ASN A 42 -55.48 -27.36 4.92
C ASN A 42 -56.33 -26.10 5.05
N GLY A 43 -55.99 -25.06 4.28
CA GLY A 43 -56.70 -23.77 4.29
C GLY A 43 -57.57 -23.58 3.07
N ILE A 44 -56.93 -23.49 1.88
CA ILE A 44 -57.62 -23.18 0.64
C ILE A 44 -58.48 -24.35 0.16
N GLY A 45 -57.97 -25.58 0.21
CA GLY A 45 -58.69 -26.79 -0.21
C GLY A 45 -60.00 -26.94 0.55
N PRO A 46 -60.00 -26.98 1.90
CA PRO A 46 -61.19 -27.08 2.73
C PRO A 46 -62.01 -25.77 2.84
N LYS A 47 -61.52 -24.62 2.30
CA LYS A 47 -62.11 -23.27 2.43
C LYS A 47 -62.16 -22.77 3.88
N ASP A 48 -61.19 -23.15 4.74
CA ASP A 48 -61.07 -22.68 6.12
C ASP A 48 -60.29 -21.34 6.17
N ASN A 49 -61.00 -20.24 6.13
CA ASN A 49 -60.44 -18.91 6.19
C ASN A 49 -59.71 -18.61 7.52
N ILE A 50 -60.11 -19.23 8.61
CA ILE A 50 -59.49 -19.01 9.92
C ILE A 50 -58.11 -19.66 9.93
N TYR A 51 -58.00 -20.86 9.38
CA TYR A 51 -56.73 -21.56 9.26
C TYR A 51 -55.76 -20.79 8.35
N VAL A 52 -56.23 -20.24 7.22
CA VAL A 52 -55.43 -19.40 6.32
C VAL A 52 -54.89 -18.17 7.05
N ILE A 53 -55.74 -17.43 7.78
CA ILE A 53 -55.32 -16.22 8.54
C ILE A 53 -54.27 -16.59 9.59
N LYS A 54 -54.46 -17.70 10.31
CA LYS A 54 -53.50 -18.20 11.32
C LYS A 54 -52.13 -18.50 10.70
N MET A 55 -52.11 -19.25 9.57
CA MET A 55 -50.87 -19.62 8.92
C MET A 55 -50.17 -18.43 8.25
N VAL A 56 -50.91 -17.47 7.68
CA VAL A 56 -50.34 -16.19 7.20
C VAL A 56 -49.74 -15.40 8.36
N GLY A 57 -50.38 -15.39 9.55
CA GLY A 57 -49.80 -14.80 10.75
C GLY A 57 -48.47 -15.44 11.14
N ILE A 58 -48.38 -16.79 11.08
CA ILE A 58 -47.11 -17.52 11.32
C ILE A 58 -46.05 -17.12 10.28
N MET A 59 -46.43 -17.04 9.01
CA MET A 59 -45.51 -16.66 7.92
C MET A 59 -44.97 -15.25 8.12
N VAL A 60 -45.81 -14.29 8.52
CA VAL A 60 -45.42 -12.92 8.86
C VAL A 60 -44.47 -12.92 10.07
N ALA A 61 -44.80 -13.68 11.12
CA ALA A 61 -43.94 -13.82 12.29
C ALA A 61 -42.56 -14.39 11.93
N CYS A 62 -42.51 -15.45 11.13
CA CYS A 62 -41.25 -16.02 10.60
C CYS A 62 -40.47 -14.98 9.78
N GLY A 63 -41.16 -14.17 8.96
CA GLY A 63 -40.55 -13.09 8.19
C GLY A 63 -39.93 -12.02 9.10
N ILE A 64 -40.61 -11.56 10.15
CA ILE A 64 -40.10 -10.59 11.10
C ILE A 64 -38.89 -11.14 11.88
N VAL A 65 -38.98 -12.37 12.38
CA VAL A 65 -37.86 -13.01 13.08
C VAL A 65 -36.69 -13.21 12.14
N GLY A 66 -36.92 -13.66 10.90
CA GLY A 66 -35.90 -13.79 9.85
C GLY A 66 -35.21 -12.47 9.54
N LEU A 67 -35.97 -11.37 9.46
CA LEU A 67 -35.41 -10.03 9.28
C LEU A 67 -34.47 -9.65 10.43
N ILE A 68 -34.91 -9.85 11.67
CA ILE A 68 -34.09 -9.55 12.87
C ILE A 68 -32.79 -10.38 12.84
N LEU A 69 -32.88 -11.68 12.60
CA LEU A 69 -31.71 -12.56 12.51
C LEU A 69 -30.76 -12.15 11.36
N SER A 70 -31.34 -11.74 10.22
CA SER A 70 -30.60 -11.24 9.07
C SER A 70 -29.79 -9.99 9.40
N VAL A 71 -30.44 -9.02 10.04
CA VAL A 71 -29.80 -7.75 10.46
C VAL A 71 -28.70 -7.99 11.49
N LEU A 72 -28.97 -8.82 12.51
CA LEU A 72 -27.98 -9.19 13.52
C LEU A 72 -26.77 -9.91 12.90
N GLY A 73 -27.01 -10.88 12.02
CA GLY A 73 -25.94 -11.59 11.32
C GLY A 73 -25.08 -10.65 10.46
N GLN A 74 -25.72 -9.70 9.75
CA GLN A 74 -25.00 -8.68 8.97
C GLN A 74 -24.20 -7.72 9.85
N PHE A 75 -24.77 -7.27 10.95
CA PHE A 75 -24.13 -6.38 11.92
C PHE A 75 -22.86 -7.00 12.49
N PHE A 76 -22.92 -8.24 13.00
CA PHE A 76 -21.76 -8.93 13.57
C PHE A 76 -20.70 -9.25 12.52
N ALA A 77 -21.09 -9.64 11.29
CA ALA A 77 -20.15 -9.86 10.19
C ALA A 77 -19.43 -8.55 9.80
N ALA A 78 -20.16 -7.44 9.70
CA ALA A 78 -19.59 -6.12 9.39
C ALA A 78 -18.65 -5.64 10.50
N LYS A 79 -19.07 -5.75 11.78
CA LYS A 79 -18.26 -5.38 12.96
C LYS A 79 -16.94 -6.14 12.98
N THR A 80 -16.97 -7.46 12.74
CA THR A 80 -15.77 -8.28 12.65
C THR A 80 -14.86 -7.86 11.49
N ALA A 81 -15.42 -7.72 10.30
CA ALA A 81 -14.64 -7.40 9.10
C ALA A 81 -13.98 -6.02 9.18
N VAL A 82 -14.72 -5.00 9.65
CA VAL A 82 -14.20 -3.63 9.83
C VAL A 82 -13.17 -3.59 10.95
N GLY A 83 -13.45 -4.21 12.10
CA GLY A 83 -12.51 -4.24 13.23
C GLY A 83 -11.22 -4.98 12.92
N PHE A 84 -11.30 -6.12 12.20
CA PHE A 84 -10.16 -6.83 11.67
C PHE A 84 -9.31 -5.93 10.75
N SER A 85 -9.97 -5.28 9.78
CA SER A 85 -9.33 -4.39 8.81
C SER A 85 -8.63 -3.20 9.48
N ALA A 86 -9.25 -2.59 10.47
CA ALA A 86 -8.68 -1.46 11.22
C ALA A 86 -7.38 -1.86 11.95
N LYS A 87 -7.40 -3.01 12.66
CA LYS A 87 -6.20 -3.53 13.33
C LYS A 87 -5.11 -3.90 12.34
N LEU A 88 -5.49 -4.56 11.23
CA LEU A 88 -4.56 -4.93 10.16
C LEU A 88 -3.89 -3.69 9.55
N LYS A 89 -4.66 -2.62 9.26
CA LYS A 89 -4.12 -1.34 8.76
C LYS A 89 -3.14 -0.71 9.74
N LEU A 90 -3.47 -0.70 11.02
CA LEU A 90 -2.60 -0.12 12.05
C LEU A 90 -1.28 -0.88 12.17
N ASP A 91 -1.33 -2.22 12.25
CA ASP A 91 -0.13 -3.05 12.36
C ASP A 91 0.72 -3.00 11.08
N LEU A 92 0.07 -2.97 9.91
CA LEU A 92 0.75 -2.81 8.63
C LEU A 92 1.46 -1.45 8.55
N PHE A 93 0.80 -0.37 8.99
CA PHE A 93 1.40 0.96 9.04
C PHE A 93 2.61 1.00 9.98
N LYS A 94 2.47 0.47 11.21
CA LYS A 94 3.59 0.36 12.16
C LYS A 94 4.76 -0.40 11.56
N LYS A 95 4.45 -1.52 10.88
CA LYS A 95 5.47 -2.35 10.24
C LYS A 95 6.19 -1.60 9.12
N ILE A 96 5.46 -0.88 8.26
CA ILE A 96 6.05 -0.07 7.18
C ILE A 96 6.99 1.00 7.75
N GLN A 97 6.60 1.66 8.85
CA GLN A 97 7.45 2.65 9.51
C GLN A 97 8.75 2.07 10.11
N SER A 98 8.78 0.76 10.37
CA SER A 98 9.95 0.06 10.91
C SER A 98 10.79 -0.65 9.83
N LEU A 99 10.39 -0.62 8.55
CA LEU A 99 11.17 -1.21 7.46
C LEU A 99 12.44 -0.41 7.18
N SER A 100 13.47 -1.10 6.70
CA SER A 100 14.66 -0.45 6.16
C SER A 100 14.35 0.31 4.87
N PHE A 101 15.15 1.32 4.52
CA PHE A 101 15.03 2.02 3.24
C PHE A 101 15.19 1.05 2.05
N SER A 102 16.12 0.10 2.15
CA SER A 102 16.31 -0.95 1.15
C SER A 102 15.04 -1.79 0.91
N ASP A 103 14.30 -2.11 1.98
CA ASP A 103 13.04 -2.85 1.85
C ASP A 103 11.92 -1.99 1.26
N ILE A 104 11.86 -0.70 1.63
CA ILE A 104 10.90 0.25 1.06
C ILE A 104 11.13 0.43 -0.44
N ASP A 105 12.39 0.56 -0.86
CA ASP A 105 12.78 0.71 -2.28
C ASP A 105 12.42 -0.56 -3.09
N ASN A 106 12.71 -1.74 -2.54
CA ASN A 106 12.35 -3.01 -3.17
C ASN A 106 10.84 -3.21 -3.31
N LEU A 107 10.06 -2.79 -2.31
CA LEU A 107 8.59 -2.89 -2.35
C LEU A 107 7.99 -1.86 -3.30
N GLY A 108 8.58 -0.69 -3.36
CA GLY A 108 8.08 0.48 -4.07
C GLY A 108 6.89 1.15 -3.37
N THR A 109 6.91 2.47 -3.25
CA THR A 109 5.88 3.27 -2.56
C THR A 109 4.46 3.00 -3.11
N SER A 110 4.32 2.88 -4.43
CA SER A 110 3.03 2.60 -5.08
C SER A 110 2.46 1.25 -4.64
N SER A 111 3.30 0.21 -4.55
CA SER A 111 2.90 -1.13 -4.08
C SER A 111 2.48 -1.11 -2.61
N ILE A 112 3.19 -0.37 -1.76
CA ILE A 112 2.87 -0.21 -0.33
C ILE A 112 1.50 0.46 -0.18
N ILE A 113 1.23 1.54 -0.92
CA ILE A 113 -0.06 2.23 -0.90
C ILE A 113 -1.19 1.27 -1.32
N THR A 114 -1.00 0.51 -2.41
CA THR A 114 -2.00 -0.47 -2.89
C THR A 114 -2.30 -1.52 -1.81
N ARG A 115 -1.28 -2.01 -1.08
CA ARG A 115 -1.48 -2.99 0.00
C ARG A 115 -2.21 -2.41 1.20
N MET A 116 -1.93 -1.15 1.55
CA MET A 116 -2.61 -0.46 2.66
C MET A 116 -4.06 -0.10 2.34
N THR A 117 -4.41 0.06 1.07
CA THR A 117 -5.74 0.50 0.63
C THR A 117 -6.53 -0.64 0.01
N SER A 118 -6.27 -0.94 -1.25
CA SER A 118 -7.03 -1.91 -2.05
C SER A 118 -6.98 -3.33 -1.48
N ASP A 119 -5.77 -3.83 -1.14
CA ASP A 119 -5.62 -5.19 -0.65
C ASP A 119 -6.30 -5.40 0.71
N VAL A 120 -6.17 -4.44 1.64
CA VAL A 120 -6.85 -4.53 2.94
C VAL A 120 -8.37 -4.46 2.77
N ASN A 121 -8.89 -3.63 1.88
CA ASN A 121 -10.32 -3.55 1.59
C ASN A 121 -10.84 -4.86 0.96
N GLN A 122 -10.06 -5.49 0.07
CA GLN A 122 -10.41 -6.79 -0.50
C GLN A 122 -10.45 -7.90 0.57
N VAL A 123 -9.50 -7.90 1.52
CA VAL A 123 -9.51 -8.82 2.67
C VAL A 123 -10.74 -8.58 3.55
N GLN A 124 -11.07 -7.31 3.85
CA GLN A 124 -12.28 -6.94 4.60
C GLN A 124 -13.55 -7.48 3.94
N THR A 125 -13.71 -7.25 2.62
CA THR A 125 -14.86 -7.73 1.84
C THR A 125 -14.95 -9.24 1.87
N GLY A 126 -13.81 -9.94 1.69
CA GLY A 126 -13.78 -11.40 1.75
C GLY A 126 -14.18 -11.96 3.10
N ILE A 127 -13.70 -11.37 4.20
CA ILE A 127 -14.09 -11.76 5.57
C ILE A 127 -15.59 -11.55 5.76
N ASN A 128 -16.12 -10.39 5.39
CA ASN A 128 -17.54 -10.08 5.54
C ASN A 128 -18.43 -11.09 4.80
N LEU A 129 -18.13 -11.35 3.53
CA LEU A 129 -18.89 -12.30 2.72
C LEU A 129 -18.74 -13.74 3.23
N THR A 130 -17.54 -14.12 3.66
CA THR A 130 -17.31 -15.46 4.23
C THR A 130 -18.17 -15.69 5.48
N LEU A 131 -18.19 -14.74 6.42
CA LEU A 131 -19.01 -14.85 7.63
C LEU A 131 -20.52 -14.91 7.36
N ARG A 132 -20.95 -14.32 6.24
CA ARG A 132 -22.38 -14.27 5.87
C ARG A 132 -22.85 -15.46 5.05
N LEU A 133 -22.03 -15.96 4.12
CA LEU A 133 -22.48 -16.89 3.08
C LEU A 133 -21.84 -18.27 3.17
N PHE A 134 -20.67 -18.41 3.79
CA PHE A 134 -19.89 -19.65 3.75
C PHE A 134 -20.63 -20.86 4.35
N LEU A 135 -21.36 -20.66 5.45
CA LEU A 135 -22.18 -21.72 6.05
C LEU A 135 -23.62 -21.67 5.52
N ARG A 136 -24.17 -20.47 5.28
CA ARG A 136 -25.56 -20.29 4.87
C ARG A 136 -25.86 -20.91 3.52
N SER A 137 -25.07 -20.61 2.48
CA SER A 137 -25.39 -21.07 1.12
C SER A 137 -25.35 -22.59 0.94
N PRO A 138 -24.31 -23.31 1.41
CA PRO A 138 -24.36 -24.79 1.40
C PRO A 138 -25.52 -25.34 2.22
N PHE A 139 -25.78 -24.74 3.39
CA PHE A 139 -26.86 -25.18 4.28
C PHE A 139 -28.23 -25.05 3.59
N VAL A 140 -28.52 -23.98 2.87
CA VAL A 140 -29.78 -23.83 2.12
C VAL A 140 -29.85 -24.79 0.94
N VAL A 141 -28.77 -24.98 0.18
CA VAL A 141 -28.74 -25.92 -0.97
C VAL A 141 -29.00 -27.35 -0.53
N PHE A 142 -28.22 -27.84 0.43
CA PHE A 142 -28.40 -29.21 0.92
C PHE A 142 -29.65 -29.35 1.79
N GLY A 143 -29.98 -28.33 2.58
CA GLY A 143 -31.20 -28.28 3.37
C GLY A 143 -32.46 -28.37 2.50
N SER A 144 -32.53 -27.65 1.38
CA SER A 144 -33.66 -27.77 0.43
C SER A 144 -33.79 -29.17 -0.15
N ALA A 145 -32.67 -29.84 -0.48
CA ALA A 145 -32.68 -31.22 -0.97
C ALA A 145 -33.11 -32.21 0.11
N ILE A 146 -32.69 -32.02 1.37
CA ILE A 146 -33.11 -32.84 2.50
C ILE A 146 -34.60 -32.63 2.80
N MET A 147 -35.09 -31.40 2.79
CA MET A 147 -36.51 -31.11 2.96
C MET A 147 -37.36 -31.74 1.84
N ALA A 148 -36.86 -31.71 0.59
CA ALA A 148 -37.49 -32.41 -0.51
C ALA A 148 -37.54 -33.93 -0.29
N TYR A 149 -36.48 -34.53 0.29
CA TYR A 149 -36.43 -35.94 0.64
C TYR A 149 -37.47 -36.33 1.70
N PHE A 150 -37.70 -35.48 2.70
CA PHE A 150 -38.73 -35.71 3.70
C PHE A 150 -40.15 -35.59 3.16
N ILE A 151 -40.36 -34.83 2.07
CA ILE A 151 -41.65 -34.76 1.40
C ILE A 151 -41.86 -36.01 0.53
N ASP A 152 -40.92 -36.30 -0.36
CA ASP A 152 -40.97 -37.51 -1.22
C ASP A 152 -39.57 -37.96 -1.64
N PRO A 153 -39.09 -39.14 -1.23
CA PRO A 153 -37.78 -39.67 -1.59
C PRO A 153 -37.56 -39.83 -3.11
N SER A 154 -38.61 -40.18 -3.86
CA SER A 154 -38.50 -40.41 -5.32
C SER A 154 -38.29 -39.10 -6.05
N ILE A 155 -39.05 -38.05 -5.70
CA ILE A 155 -38.91 -36.71 -6.32
C ILE A 155 -37.61 -36.04 -5.89
N SER A 156 -37.09 -36.34 -4.67
CA SER A 156 -35.84 -35.77 -4.19
C SER A 156 -34.63 -36.10 -5.10
N THR A 157 -34.68 -37.23 -5.83
CA THR A 157 -33.63 -37.58 -6.81
C THR A 157 -33.45 -36.51 -7.87
N ILE A 158 -34.52 -35.80 -8.29
CA ILE A 158 -34.47 -34.69 -9.25
C ILE A 158 -33.59 -33.55 -8.67
N PHE A 159 -33.69 -33.27 -7.36
CA PHE A 159 -32.89 -32.25 -6.67
C PHE A 159 -31.42 -32.60 -6.69
N PHE A 160 -31.05 -33.84 -6.31
CA PHE A 160 -29.66 -34.27 -6.31
C PHE A 160 -29.03 -34.21 -7.70
N VAL A 161 -29.73 -34.70 -8.73
CA VAL A 161 -29.28 -34.63 -10.12
C VAL A 161 -29.13 -33.17 -10.54
N SER A 162 -30.09 -32.30 -10.26
CA SER A 162 -30.05 -30.90 -10.59
C SER A 162 -28.91 -30.15 -9.92
N ILE A 163 -28.64 -30.41 -8.60
CA ILE A 163 -27.51 -29.81 -7.87
C ILE A 163 -26.19 -30.20 -8.53
N VAL A 164 -26.01 -31.48 -8.91
CA VAL A 164 -24.78 -31.94 -9.56
C VAL A 164 -24.59 -31.24 -10.91
N ILE A 165 -25.62 -31.21 -11.77
CA ILE A 165 -25.55 -30.60 -13.10
C ILE A 165 -25.30 -29.10 -12.97
N LEU A 166 -26.03 -28.41 -12.11
CA LEU A 166 -25.85 -26.98 -11.84
C LEU A 166 -24.44 -26.68 -11.32
N SER A 167 -23.93 -27.51 -10.38
CA SER A 167 -22.58 -27.36 -9.87
C SER A 167 -21.53 -27.49 -10.97
N ILE A 168 -21.64 -28.50 -11.83
CA ILE A 168 -20.72 -28.68 -12.97
C ILE A 168 -20.73 -27.46 -13.87
N ILE A 169 -21.88 -26.90 -14.18
CA ILE A 169 -21.98 -25.73 -15.06
C ILE A 169 -21.46 -24.47 -14.39
N VAL A 170 -21.91 -24.17 -13.17
CA VAL A 170 -21.52 -22.96 -12.43
C VAL A 170 -20.01 -22.95 -12.17
N PHE A 171 -19.48 -24.03 -11.63
CA PHE A 171 -18.04 -24.13 -11.36
C PHE A 171 -17.21 -24.30 -12.63
N GLY A 172 -17.74 -24.99 -13.67
CA GLY A 172 -17.11 -25.12 -14.97
C GLY A 172 -16.92 -23.76 -15.64
N ILE A 173 -17.96 -22.95 -15.74
CA ILE A 173 -17.89 -21.58 -16.28
C ILE A 173 -16.97 -20.72 -15.44
N MET A 174 -17.05 -20.81 -14.10
CA MET A 174 -16.17 -20.08 -13.20
C MET A 174 -14.69 -20.40 -13.45
N LEU A 175 -14.31 -21.66 -13.54
CA LEU A 175 -12.94 -22.11 -13.77
C LEU A 175 -12.43 -21.70 -15.16
N LEU A 176 -13.29 -21.71 -16.19
CA LEU A 176 -12.95 -21.26 -17.54
C LEU A 176 -12.76 -19.74 -17.62
N THR A 177 -13.54 -18.96 -16.86
CA THR A 177 -13.48 -17.51 -16.90
C THR A 177 -12.37 -16.93 -16.01
N MET A 178 -11.94 -17.59 -14.94
CA MET A 178 -10.87 -17.12 -14.06
C MET A 178 -9.56 -16.71 -14.78
N PRO A 179 -8.96 -17.53 -15.66
CA PRO A 179 -7.74 -17.15 -16.38
C PRO A 179 -7.99 -16.02 -17.39
N LEU A 180 -9.18 -15.96 -17.95
CA LEU A 180 -9.58 -14.89 -18.88
C LEU A 180 -9.74 -13.56 -18.16
N HIS A 181 -10.31 -13.53 -16.95
CA HIS A 181 -10.36 -12.34 -16.10
C HIS A 181 -8.96 -11.82 -15.75
N LYS A 182 -8.00 -12.73 -15.50
CA LYS A 182 -6.61 -12.33 -15.29
C LYS A 182 -6.05 -11.61 -16.52
N LYS A 183 -6.30 -12.13 -17.72
CA LYS A 183 -5.86 -11.50 -18.97
C LYS A 183 -6.52 -10.14 -19.24
N VAL A 184 -7.81 -9.99 -18.88
CA VAL A 184 -8.49 -8.69 -18.90
C VAL A 184 -7.79 -7.70 -17.98
N GLN A 185 -7.42 -8.13 -16.75
CA GLN A 185 -6.70 -7.29 -15.80
C GLN A 185 -5.33 -6.85 -16.33
N GLU A 186 -4.55 -7.77 -16.92
CA GLU A 186 -3.25 -7.46 -17.54
C GLU A 186 -3.39 -6.42 -18.66
N ASN A 187 -4.39 -6.56 -19.52
CA ASN A 187 -4.67 -5.59 -20.59
C ASN A 187 -5.15 -4.24 -20.03
N LEU A 188 -5.95 -4.23 -18.96
CA LEU A 188 -6.37 -3.01 -18.27
C LEU A 188 -5.18 -2.27 -17.65
N ASP A 189 -4.28 -3.00 -17.00
CA ASP A 189 -3.07 -2.44 -16.39
C ASP A 189 -2.17 -1.80 -17.47
N ASN A 190 -2.06 -2.40 -18.65
CA ASN A 190 -1.35 -1.82 -19.80
C ASN A 190 -2.00 -0.51 -20.27
N VAL A 191 -3.31 -0.45 -20.40
CA VAL A 191 -4.06 0.78 -20.77
C VAL A 191 -3.84 1.86 -19.71
N LEU A 192 -3.93 1.52 -18.42
CA LEU A 192 -3.72 2.46 -17.32
C LEU A 192 -2.27 2.98 -17.29
N SER A 193 -1.28 2.11 -17.53
CA SER A 193 0.14 2.51 -17.61
C SER A 193 0.35 3.50 -18.75
N GLN A 194 -0.18 3.22 -19.94
CA GLN A 194 -0.09 4.09 -21.09
C GLN A 194 -0.82 5.43 -20.87
N THR A 195 -2.00 5.40 -20.23
CA THR A 195 -2.70 6.63 -19.84
C THR A 195 -1.86 7.49 -18.91
N LYS A 196 -1.24 6.88 -17.88
CA LYS A 196 -0.37 7.59 -16.94
C LYS A 196 0.85 8.18 -17.62
N GLU A 197 1.47 7.43 -18.52
CA GLU A 197 2.63 7.87 -19.32
C GLU A 197 2.25 9.08 -20.19
N ASN A 198 1.15 8.99 -20.95
CA ASN A 198 0.68 10.06 -21.82
C ASN A 198 0.28 11.32 -21.04
N LEU A 199 -0.40 11.18 -19.89
CA LEU A 199 -0.73 12.33 -19.04
C LEU A 199 0.51 12.98 -18.42
N SER A 200 1.50 12.18 -18.03
CA SER A 200 2.77 12.70 -17.49
C SER A 200 3.61 13.36 -18.56
N GLY A 201 3.62 12.79 -19.78
CA GLY A 201 4.40 13.23 -20.93
C GLY A 201 3.65 14.16 -21.90
N VAL A 202 2.45 14.66 -21.56
CA VAL A 202 1.60 15.41 -22.48
C VAL A 202 2.30 16.61 -23.13
N ARG A 203 3.20 17.30 -22.40
CA ARG A 203 3.99 18.42 -22.94
C ARG A 203 4.97 17.95 -24.01
N VAL A 204 5.59 16.79 -23.81
CA VAL A 204 6.53 16.20 -24.76
C VAL A 204 5.77 15.76 -26.02
N ILE A 205 4.66 15.04 -25.88
CA ILE A 205 3.82 14.58 -26.98
C ILE A 205 3.41 15.77 -27.87
N ARG A 206 2.96 16.88 -27.25
CA ARG A 206 2.59 18.10 -27.97
C ARG A 206 3.79 18.82 -28.59
N ALA A 207 4.94 18.87 -27.89
CA ALA A 207 6.13 19.52 -28.43
C ALA A 207 6.69 18.81 -29.66
N PHE A 208 6.50 17.49 -29.76
CA PHE A 208 6.93 16.68 -30.90
C PHE A 208 5.79 16.32 -31.88
N THR A 209 4.60 16.89 -31.69
CA THR A 209 3.43 16.70 -32.58
C THR A 209 3.08 15.21 -32.80
N SER A 210 3.24 14.39 -31.76
CA SER A 210 3.05 12.93 -31.81
C SER A 210 1.66 12.48 -31.33
N GLU A 211 0.67 13.40 -31.21
CA GLU A 211 -0.67 13.09 -30.70
C GLU A 211 -1.37 11.98 -31.50
N THR A 212 -1.26 12.04 -32.83
CA THR A 212 -1.92 11.08 -33.73
C THR A 212 -1.38 9.67 -33.53
N GLU A 213 -0.06 9.54 -33.37
CA GLU A 213 0.60 8.26 -33.15
C GLU A 213 0.23 7.66 -31.78
N GLU A 214 0.25 8.48 -30.73
CA GLU A 214 -0.13 8.04 -29.39
C GLU A 214 -1.61 7.67 -29.28
N VAL A 215 -2.51 8.38 -29.98
CA VAL A 215 -3.93 8.01 -30.08
C VAL A 215 -4.09 6.67 -30.80
N ALA A 216 -3.35 6.42 -31.88
CA ALA A 216 -3.39 5.14 -32.60
C ALA A 216 -2.90 3.98 -31.73
N LYS A 217 -1.82 4.16 -30.99
CA LYS A 217 -1.26 3.19 -30.04
C LYS A 217 -2.23 2.89 -28.89
N TYR A 218 -2.84 3.94 -28.33
CA TYR A 218 -3.85 3.82 -27.29
C TYR A 218 -5.09 3.06 -27.77
N ASN A 219 -5.60 3.38 -28.97
CA ASN A 219 -6.68 2.67 -29.60
C ASN A 219 -6.39 1.16 -29.80
N SER A 220 -5.16 0.83 -30.18
CA SER A 220 -4.72 -0.58 -30.29
C SER A 220 -4.81 -1.30 -28.94
N SER A 221 -4.39 -0.63 -27.86
CA SER A 221 -4.44 -1.18 -26.49
C SER A 221 -5.89 -1.35 -25.99
N ILE A 222 -6.76 -0.37 -26.28
CA ILE A 222 -8.19 -0.45 -25.96
C ILE A 222 -8.86 -1.61 -26.73
N LYS A 223 -8.59 -1.77 -28.03
CA LYS A 223 -9.14 -2.88 -28.82
C LYS A 223 -8.73 -4.25 -28.27
N LYS A 224 -7.48 -4.39 -27.76
CA LYS A 224 -7.04 -5.62 -27.09
C LYS A 224 -7.81 -5.88 -25.80
N LEU A 225 -8.01 -4.83 -24.99
CA LEU A 225 -8.81 -4.90 -23.78
C LEU A 225 -10.25 -5.27 -24.08
N GLU A 226 -10.89 -4.58 -25.02
CA GLU A 226 -12.26 -4.84 -25.49
C GLU A 226 -12.44 -6.30 -25.94
N LYS A 227 -11.53 -6.80 -26.81
CA LYS A 227 -11.58 -8.19 -27.27
C LYS A 227 -11.48 -9.19 -26.11
N SER A 228 -10.67 -8.89 -25.10
CA SER A 228 -10.53 -9.74 -23.92
C SER A 228 -11.77 -9.67 -23.04
N GLN A 229 -12.37 -8.49 -22.84
CA GLN A 229 -13.61 -8.29 -22.09
C GLN A 229 -14.78 -8.99 -22.77
N ASN A 230 -14.94 -8.83 -24.09
CA ASN A 230 -15.98 -9.48 -24.88
C ASN A 230 -15.87 -11.01 -24.80
N LYS A 231 -14.65 -11.56 -24.85
CA LYS A 231 -14.45 -13.00 -24.69
C LYS A 231 -14.90 -13.51 -23.31
N VAL A 232 -14.56 -12.79 -22.24
CA VAL A 232 -15.03 -13.12 -20.89
C VAL A 232 -16.54 -12.95 -20.79
N GLY A 233 -17.07 -11.83 -21.31
CA GLY A 233 -18.50 -11.52 -21.30
C GLY A 233 -19.32 -12.61 -21.99
N ASN A 234 -18.92 -13.03 -23.18
CA ASN A 234 -19.64 -14.07 -23.94
C ASN A 234 -19.71 -15.40 -23.17
N ILE A 235 -18.62 -15.82 -22.53
CA ILE A 235 -18.62 -17.06 -21.72
C ILE A 235 -19.42 -16.87 -20.43
N SER A 236 -19.24 -15.76 -19.73
CA SER A 236 -19.94 -15.48 -18.47
C SER A 236 -21.45 -15.32 -18.68
N ASN A 237 -21.86 -14.71 -19.80
CA ASN A 237 -23.27 -14.52 -20.13
C ASN A 237 -24.01 -15.82 -20.41
N LEU A 238 -23.31 -16.92 -20.73
CA LEU A 238 -23.90 -18.25 -20.84
C LEU A 238 -24.37 -18.82 -19.51
N LEU A 239 -23.88 -18.31 -18.38
CA LEU A 239 -24.21 -18.82 -17.05
C LEU A 239 -25.73 -18.74 -16.79
N ASN A 240 -26.32 -17.56 -16.97
CA ASN A 240 -27.74 -17.35 -16.69
C ASN A 240 -28.67 -18.19 -17.62
N PRO A 241 -28.53 -18.17 -18.94
CA PRO A 241 -29.37 -19.01 -19.81
C PRO A 241 -29.25 -20.51 -19.51
N LEU A 242 -28.03 -21.02 -19.33
CA LEU A 242 -27.82 -22.45 -19.06
C LEU A 242 -28.40 -22.86 -17.70
N THR A 243 -28.16 -22.10 -16.64
CA THR A 243 -28.74 -22.39 -15.33
C THR A 243 -30.27 -22.28 -15.36
N PHE A 244 -30.81 -21.31 -16.09
CA PHE A 244 -32.25 -21.13 -16.25
C PHE A 244 -32.92 -22.31 -17.00
N ILE A 245 -32.30 -22.81 -18.08
CA ILE A 245 -32.78 -23.99 -18.81
C ILE A 245 -32.80 -25.20 -17.88
N ILE A 246 -31.73 -25.45 -17.14
CA ILE A 246 -31.65 -26.63 -16.26
C ILE A 246 -32.70 -26.58 -15.16
N VAL A 247 -32.82 -25.43 -14.48
CA VAL A 247 -33.78 -25.30 -13.37
C VAL A 247 -35.21 -25.38 -13.89
N ASN A 248 -35.55 -24.73 -14.97
CA ASN A 248 -36.92 -24.84 -15.53
C ASN A 248 -37.20 -26.24 -16.06
N SER A 249 -36.22 -26.91 -16.67
CA SER A 249 -36.38 -28.33 -17.07
C SER A 249 -36.60 -29.21 -15.83
N ALA A 250 -35.83 -29.03 -14.78
CA ALA A 250 -36.02 -29.77 -13.49
C ALA A 250 -37.38 -29.45 -12.89
N ILE A 251 -37.84 -28.20 -12.91
CA ILE A 251 -39.17 -27.79 -12.45
C ILE A 251 -40.27 -28.45 -13.27
N ILE A 252 -40.15 -28.51 -14.58
CA ILE A 252 -41.15 -29.17 -15.48
C ILE A 252 -41.23 -30.66 -15.12
N VAL A 253 -40.09 -31.35 -14.98
CA VAL A 253 -40.04 -32.76 -14.57
C VAL A 253 -40.63 -32.96 -13.19
N LEU A 254 -40.33 -32.07 -12.24
CA LEU A 254 -40.82 -32.08 -10.86
C LEU A 254 -42.36 -31.90 -10.85
N ILE A 255 -42.90 -30.94 -11.57
CA ILE A 255 -44.34 -30.67 -11.65
C ILE A 255 -45.02 -31.86 -12.29
N TYR A 256 -44.50 -32.44 -13.40
CA TYR A 256 -45.07 -33.62 -14.04
C TYR A 256 -45.09 -34.83 -13.12
N ALA A 257 -43.95 -35.17 -12.48
CA ALA A 257 -43.86 -36.29 -11.53
C ALA A 257 -44.75 -36.04 -10.30
N GLY A 258 -44.79 -34.81 -9.79
CA GLY A 258 -45.64 -34.40 -8.67
C GLY A 258 -47.13 -34.50 -9.04
N ALA A 259 -47.55 -34.09 -10.23
CA ALA A 259 -48.94 -34.21 -10.66
C ALA A 259 -49.39 -35.65 -10.74
N LEU A 260 -48.54 -36.56 -11.25
CA LEU A 260 -48.86 -38.01 -11.27
C LEU A 260 -49.07 -38.55 -9.84
N LYS A 261 -48.24 -38.18 -8.89
CA LYS A 261 -48.35 -38.60 -7.50
C LYS A 261 -49.55 -37.97 -6.78
N VAL A 262 -49.91 -36.73 -7.11
CA VAL A 262 -51.14 -36.10 -6.59
C VAL A 262 -52.37 -36.84 -7.07
N ASN A 263 -52.42 -37.29 -8.34
CA ASN A 263 -53.53 -38.04 -8.89
C ASN A 263 -53.70 -39.41 -8.22
N VAL A 264 -52.62 -40.03 -7.74
CA VAL A 264 -52.65 -41.32 -6.99
C VAL A 264 -52.90 -41.11 -5.50
N GLY A 265 -52.79 -39.87 -5.03
CA GLY A 265 -53.01 -39.55 -3.60
C GLY A 265 -51.76 -39.65 -2.73
N ASP A 266 -50.55 -39.89 -3.30
CA ASP A 266 -49.30 -39.99 -2.58
C ASP A 266 -48.77 -38.61 -2.13
N LEU A 267 -49.14 -37.54 -2.86
CA LEU A 267 -48.72 -36.16 -2.54
C LEU A 267 -49.93 -35.22 -2.57
N THR A 268 -49.79 -34.08 -1.87
CA THR A 268 -50.75 -32.99 -1.91
C THR A 268 -50.29 -31.88 -2.88
N GLN A 269 -51.24 -31.02 -3.32
CA GLN A 269 -50.93 -29.90 -4.20
C GLN A 269 -49.95 -28.90 -3.55
N GLY A 270 -50.11 -28.64 -2.24
CA GLY A 270 -49.23 -27.77 -1.46
C GLY A 270 -47.82 -28.31 -1.37
N GLN A 271 -47.64 -29.62 -1.23
CA GLN A 271 -46.32 -30.27 -1.20
C GLN A 271 -45.57 -30.07 -2.54
N VAL A 272 -46.27 -30.18 -3.68
CA VAL A 272 -45.65 -29.90 -5.00
C VAL A 272 -45.20 -28.47 -5.11
N ILE A 273 -45.95 -27.49 -4.59
CA ILE A 273 -45.56 -26.08 -4.57
C ILE A 273 -44.38 -25.83 -3.63
N ALA A 274 -44.31 -26.53 -2.48
CA ALA A 274 -43.14 -26.47 -1.59
C ALA A 274 -41.87 -26.97 -2.31
N LEU A 275 -41.97 -28.09 -3.02
CA LEU A 275 -40.86 -28.63 -3.81
C LEU A 275 -40.41 -27.65 -4.92
N TYR A 276 -41.35 -26.98 -5.61
CA TYR A 276 -41.05 -25.93 -6.57
C TYR A 276 -40.22 -24.79 -5.94
N ASN A 277 -40.64 -24.31 -4.75
CA ASN A 277 -39.95 -23.24 -4.03
C ASN A 277 -38.53 -23.66 -3.62
N TYR A 278 -38.35 -24.90 -3.09
CA TYR A 278 -37.02 -25.41 -2.77
C TYR A 278 -36.11 -25.50 -4.00
N MET A 279 -36.61 -25.94 -5.15
CA MET A 279 -35.82 -25.99 -6.39
C MET A 279 -35.34 -24.60 -6.82
N SER A 280 -36.22 -23.60 -6.71
CA SER A 280 -35.88 -22.20 -7.04
C SER A 280 -34.83 -21.58 -6.11
N GLN A 281 -34.87 -21.96 -4.79
CA GLN A 281 -33.86 -21.49 -3.82
C GLN A 281 -32.48 -22.05 -4.11
N ILE A 282 -32.33 -23.29 -4.53
CA ILE A 282 -31.05 -23.93 -4.86
C ILE A 282 -30.30 -23.15 -5.92
N LEU A 283 -30.96 -22.70 -6.98
CA LEU A 283 -30.33 -21.91 -8.06
C LEU A 283 -29.68 -20.64 -7.52
N VAL A 284 -30.46 -19.87 -6.75
CA VAL A 284 -30.01 -18.58 -6.22
C VAL A 284 -28.80 -18.75 -5.31
N GLU A 285 -28.82 -19.76 -4.44
CA GLU A 285 -27.76 -20.00 -3.47
C GLU A 285 -26.48 -20.59 -4.12
N LEU A 286 -26.58 -21.39 -5.18
CA LEU A 286 -25.41 -21.88 -5.93
C LEU A 286 -24.67 -20.74 -6.62
N ILE A 287 -25.38 -19.76 -7.20
CA ILE A 287 -24.76 -18.58 -7.82
C ILE A 287 -24.06 -17.72 -6.76
N LYS A 288 -24.69 -17.54 -5.57
CA LYS A 288 -24.06 -16.82 -4.45
C LYS A 288 -22.79 -17.54 -3.95
N LEU A 289 -22.82 -18.87 -3.88
CA LEU A 289 -21.66 -19.68 -3.48
C LEU A 289 -20.49 -19.54 -4.45
N ALA A 290 -20.76 -19.55 -5.76
CA ALA A 290 -19.71 -19.30 -6.76
C ALA A 290 -19.07 -17.92 -6.63
N SER A 291 -19.87 -16.87 -6.45
CA SER A 291 -19.42 -15.51 -6.18
C SER A 291 -18.56 -15.41 -4.90
N LEU A 292 -18.95 -16.13 -3.86
CA LEU A 292 -18.21 -16.20 -2.61
C LEU A 292 -16.81 -16.79 -2.83
N ILE A 293 -16.70 -17.91 -3.56
CA ILE A 293 -15.43 -18.59 -3.82
C ILE A 293 -14.47 -17.66 -4.56
N ILE A 294 -14.96 -16.94 -5.59
CA ILE A 294 -14.14 -15.96 -6.34
C ILE A 294 -13.63 -14.87 -5.39
N THR A 295 -14.50 -14.29 -4.59
CA THR A 295 -14.15 -13.20 -3.66
C THR A 295 -13.19 -13.67 -2.58
N MET A 296 -13.39 -14.87 -2.06
CA MET A 296 -12.52 -15.49 -1.05
C MET A 296 -11.12 -15.76 -1.61
N THR A 297 -11.02 -16.28 -2.84
CA THR A 297 -9.74 -16.51 -3.52
C THR A 297 -8.94 -15.20 -3.69
N LYS A 298 -9.60 -14.13 -4.15
CA LYS A 298 -8.99 -12.80 -4.24
C LYS A 298 -8.54 -12.27 -2.87
N SER A 299 -9.39 -12.41 -1.86
CA SER A 299 -9.10 -11.98 -0.50
C SER A 299 -7.90 -12.71 0.11
N VAL A 300 -7.79 -14.03 -0.10
CA VAL A 300 -6.63 -14.83 0.34
C VAL A 300 -5.35 -14.38 -0.35
N ALA A 301 -5.39 -14.11 -1.66
CA ALA A 301 -4.24 -13.62 -2.41
C ALA A 301 -3.77 -12.24 -1.89
N CYS A 302 -4.71 -11.31 -1.66
CA CYS A 302 -4.40 -10.00 -1.05
C CYS A 302 -3.83 -10.15 0.36
N GLY A 303 -4.44 -11.01 1.19
CA GLY A 303 -3.96 -11.30 2.54
C GLY A 303 -2.54 -11.89 2.56
N ASN A 304 -2.19 -12.74 1.61
CA ASN A 304 -0.82 -13.27 1.50
C ASN A 304 0.20 -12.18 1.13
N ARG A 305 -0.16 -11.21 0.26
CA ARG A 305 0.71 -10.06 -0.05
C ARG A 305 0.95 -9.17 1.17
N ILE A 306 -0.09 -8.92 1.97
CA ILE A 306 0.02 -8.16 3.21
C ILE A 306 0.86 -8.93 4.24
N ALA A 307 0.63 -10.25 4.39
CA ALA A 307 1.36 -11.09 5.32
C ALA A 307 2.87 -11.06 5.05
N LYS A 308 3.30 -11.04 3.77
CA LYS A 308 4.71 -10.91 3.41
C LYS A 308 5.37 -9.65 3.98
N ILE A 309 4.67 -8.50 4.00
CA ILE A 309 5.23 -7.27 4.62
C ILE A 309 5.30 -7.42 6.14
N ILE A 310 4.23 -7.93 6.77
CA ILE A 310 4.18 -8.10 8.24
C ILE A 310 5.26 -9.08 8.73
N GLU A 311 5.63 -10.05 7.89
CA GLU A 311 6.62 -11.08 8.18
C GLU A 311 8.07 -10.67 7.86
N MET A 312 8.28 -9.53 7.18
CA MET A 312 9.63 -9.03 6.94
C MET A 312 10.35 -8.83 8.27
N ASP A 313 11.59 -9.24 8.33
CA ASP A 313 12.41 -8.97 9.49
C ASP A 313 12.76 -7.48 9.52
N THR A 314 12.52 -6.86 10.67
CA THR A 314 12.84 -5.44 10.92
C THR A 314 13.83 -5.31 12.07
N ASN A 315 14.45 -6.43 12.48
CA ASN A 315 15.48 -6.36 13.50
C ASN A 315 16.64 -5.55 12.92
N VAL A 316 16.79 -4.35 13.44
CA VAL A 316 17.99 -3.56 13.21
C VAL A 316 19.12 -4.27 13.95
N PHE A 317 20.05 -4.81 13.18
CA PHE A 317 21.22 -5.44 13.76
C PHE A 317 22.04 -4.36 14.47
N VAL A 318 22.21 -4.48 15.80
CA VAL A 318 23.10 -3.68 16.60
C VAL A 318 24.24 -4.61 17.02
N ASP A 319 25.43 -4.35 16.51
CA ASP A 319 26.61 -5.15 16.82
C ASP A 319 27.30 -4.62 18.07
N ASN A 320 27.03 -5.23 19.19
CA ASN A 320 27.71 -4.91 20.46
C ASN A 320 29.02 -5.70 20.66
N SER A 321 29.39 -6.58 19.73
CA SER A 321 30.56 -7.45 19.86
C SER A 321 31.87 -6.73 19.53
N ASN A 322 31.83 -5.74 18.63
CA ASN A 322 32.98 -4.97 18.21
C ASN A 322 33.01 -3.61 18.92
N GLN A 323 33.78 -3.48 20.02
CA GLN A 323 34.01 -2.22 20.75
C GLN A 323 35.36 -1.59 20.40
N ALA A 324 35.93 -1.91 19.24
CA ALA A 324 37.17 -1.29 18.81
C ALA A 324 36.96 0.24 18.69
N LYS A 325 37.69 0.99 19.52
CA LYS A 325 37.66 2.46 19.47
C LYS A 325 38.59 2.94 18.36
N CYS A 326 38.11 3.95 17.64
CA CYS A 326 38.89 4.67 16.65
C CYS A 326 39.35 6.01 17.22
N ASP A 327 40.55 6.47 16.87
CA ASP A 327 41.08 7.76 17.35
C ASP A 327 40.39 8.98 16.69
N THR A 328 39.81 8.80 15.52
CA THR A 328 39.14 9.86 14.77
C THR A 328 37.62 9.89 15.05
N TYR A 329 37.01 11.07 14.96
CA TYR A 329 35.59 11.28 15.23
C TYR A 329 34.67 10.52 14.26
N ILE A 330 34.95 10.63 12.93
CA ILE A 330 34.27 9.82 11.91
C ILE A 330 35.34 9.20 11.02
N LYS A 331 35.22 7.90 10.72
CA LYS A 331 36.15 7.19 9.84
C LYS A 331 35.40 6.22 8.93
N PHE A 332 35.76 6.26 7.66
CA PHE A 332 35.43 5.25 6.68
C PHE A 332 36.69 4.44 6.36
N HIS A 333 36.60 3.12 6.42
CA HIS A 333 37.73 2.23 6.18
C HIS A 333 37.35 1.13 5.19
N ASN A 334 37.87 1.21 3.97
CA ASN A 334 37.67 0.29 2.83
C ASN A 334 36.17 -0.01 2.58
N VAL A 335 35.33 1.05 2.66
CA VAL A 335 33.88 0.92 2.59
C VAL A 335 33.40 0.71 1.16
N ASN A 336 32.65 -0.36 0.97
CA ASN A 336 31.95 -0.66 -0.28
C ASN A 336 30.45 -0.64 -0.07
N MET A 337 29.70 -0.16 -1.06
CA MET A 337 28.25 -0.15 -1.02
C MET A 337 27.65 -0.58 -2.35
N LYS A 338 26.67 -1.46 -2.29
CA LYS A 338 25.88 -1.90 -3.43
C LYS A 338 24.40 -1.90 -3.08
N TYR A 339 23.58 -1.20 -3.88
CA TYR A 339 22.14 -1.26 -3.71
C TYR A 339 21.60 -2.66 -4.05
N ARG A 340 20.60 -3.11 -3.31
CA ARG A 340 19.99 -4.41 -3.53
C ARG A 340 19.39 -4.47 -4.95
N GLY A 341 19.81 -5.46 -5.74
CA GLY A 341 19.38 -5.62 -7.14
C GLY A 341 20.21 -4.84 -8.17
N ALA A 342 21.13 -3.95 -7.77
CA ALA A 342 22.08 -3.34 -8.69
C ALA A 342 23.11 -4.35 -9.17
N LYS A 343 23.66 -4.16 -10.38
CA LYS A 343 24.76 -5.00 -10.90
C LYS A 343 26.11 -4.50 -10.38
N GLU A 344 26.30 -3.19 -10.27
CA GLU A 344 27.55 -2.54 -9.92
C GLU A 344 27.51 -1.96 -8.50
N LYS A 345 28.67 -1.71 -7.92
CA LYS A 345 28.82 -1.02 -6.65
C LYS A 345 28.57 0.47 -6.85
N SER A 346 27.89 1.10 -5.91
CA SER A 346 27.70 2.55 -5.91
C SER A 346 28.79 3.29 -5.16
N LEU A 347 29.55 2.57 -4.32
CA LEU A 347 30.78 3.04 -3.68
C LEU A 347 31.77 1.89 -3.64
N GLU A 348 33.03 2.18 -3.95
CA GLU A 348 34.11 1.20 -4.00
C GLU A 348 35.34 1.74 -3.27
N ASP A 349 35.78 0.98 -2.26
CA ASP A 349 36.99 1.21 -1.47
C ASP A 349 37.14 2.63 -0.91
N ILE A 350 36.08 3.16 -0.31
CA ILE A 350 36.05 4.48 0.28
C ILE A 350 36.75 4.50 1.63
N SER A 351 37.82 5.27 1.74
CA SER A 351 38.58 5.43 2.99
C SER A 351 38.95 6.91 3.23
N PHE A 352 38.48 7.47 4.33
CA PHE A 352 38.83 8.81 4.82
C PHE A 352 38.47 8.95 6.31
N ASP A 353 39.01 10.00 6.92
CA ASP A 353 38.76 10.36 8.31
C ASP A 353 38.38 11.84 8.46
N VAL A 354 37.61 12.13 9.53
CA VAL A 354 37.08 13.46 9.84
C VAL A 354 37.22 13.73 11.33
N ASN A 355 37.72 14.90 11.69
CA ASN A 355 37.75 15.35 13.07
C ASN A 355 36.48 16.11 13.45
N LYS A 356 36.20 16.20 14.75
CA LYS A 356 35.04 16.92 15.25
C LYS A 356 35.16 18.42 14.92
N GLY A 357 34.06 19.00 14.40
CA GLY A 357 33.99 20.42 14.02
C GLY A 357 34.55 20.73 12.63
N GLU A 358 35.11 19.76 11.88
CA GLU A 358 35.56 19.97 10.50
C GLU A 358 34.37 20.15 9.55
N THR A 359 34.60 20.97 8.53
CA THR A 359 33.70 21.10 7.37
C THR A 359 34.24 20.29 6.20
N ILE A 360 33.48 19.29 5.76
CA ILE A 360 33.83 18.38 4.68
C ILE A 360 33.02 18.70 3.43
N GLY A 361 33.67 19.09 2.35
CA GLY A 361 33.07 19.22 1.03
C GLY A 361 33.06 17.86 0.31
N ILE A 362 31.96 17.50 -0.33
CA ILE A 362 31.86 16.29 -1.18
C ILE A 362 31.44 16.74 -2.58
N ILE A 363 32.31 16.49 -3.57
CA ILE A 363 32.08 16.89 -4.96
C ILE A 363 32.28 15.70 -5.90
N GLY A 364 31.68 15.78 -7.09
CA GLY A 364 31.79 14.78 -8.15
C GLY A 364 30.64 14.91 -9.14
N GLY A 365 30.71 14.22 -10.26
CA GLY A 365 29.69 14.16 -11.27
C GLY A 365 28.34 13.60 -10.78
N THR A 366 27.30 13.70 -11.60
CA THR A 366 26.03 13.01 -11.33
C THR A 366 26.25 11.51 -11.35
N GLY A 367 25.77 10.80 -10.33
CA GLY A 367 25.97 9.35 -10.21
C GLY A 367 27.28 8.93 -9.52
N SER A 368 28.18 9.84 -9.15
CA SER A 368 29.47 9.49 -8.51
C SER A 368 29.39 8.93 -7.08
N GLY A 369 28.20 8.73 -6.52
CA GLY A 369 28.03 8.10 -5.19
C GLY A 369 27.89 9.06 -4.01
N LYS A 370 27.83 10.39 -4.20
CA LYS A 370 27.76 11.40 -3.12
C LYS A 370 26.62 11.17 -2.13
N THR A 371 25.40 11.03 -2.61
CA THR A 371 24.21 10.76 -1.78
C THR A 371 24.29 9.39 -1.12
N SER A 372 24.92 8.39 -1.78
CA SER A 372 25.14 7.06 -1.21
C SER A 372 26.08 7.13 0.00
N LEU A 373 27.14 7.92 -0.07
CA LEU A 373 28.09 8.14 1.01
C LEU A 373 27.39 8.70 2.27
N VAL A 374 26.63 9.79 2.09
CA VAL A 374 25.86 10.40 3.20
C VAL A 374 24.78 9.48 3.75
N SER A 375 24.18 8.66 2.89
CA SER A 375 23.16 7.69 3.29
C SER A 375 23.71 6.58 4.19
N LEU A 376 24.98 6.22 4.03
CA LEU A 376 25.69 5.29 4.93
C LEU A 376 25.91 5.91 6.31
N LEU A 377 26.31 7.18 6.39
CA LEU A 377 26.51 7.89 7.65
C LEU A 377 25.19 8.03 8.44
N LEU A 378 24.06 8.16 7.74
CA LEU A 378 22.72 8.18 8.35
C LEU A 378 22.19 6.78 8.69
N ARG A 379 22.93 5.74 8.31
CA ARG A 379 22.50 4.36 8.37
C ARG A 379 21.09 4.17 7.75
N PHE A 380 20.86 4.82 6.60
CA PHE A 380 19.71 4.55 5.74
C PHE A 380 19.92 3.26 4.96
N TYR A 381 21.17 3.00 4.58
CA TYR A 381 21.65 1.75 4.00
C TYR A 381 22.87 1.28 4.80
N GLU A 382 23.19 0.00 4.68
CA GLU A 382 24.36 -0.61 5.30
C GLU A 382 25.47 -0.82 4.26
N ALA A 383 26.72 -0.71 4.68
CA ALA A 383 27.85 -1.02 3.84
C ALA A 383 27.85 -2.52 3.47
N SER A 384 28.22 -2.83 2.23
CA SER A 384 28.36 -4.22 1.79
C SER A 384 29.64 -4.86 2.34
N SER A 385 30.68 -4.07 2.57
CA SER A 385 31.93 -4.44 3.26
C SER A 385 32.66 -3.20 3.70
N GLY A 386 33.67 -3.33 4.57
CA GLY A 386 34.38 -2.25 5.21
C GLY A 386 33.71 -1.81 6.51
N GLU A 387 34.31 -0.84 7.18
CA GLU A 387 33.85 -0.37 8.50
C GLU A 387 33.67 1.14 8.50
N ILE A 388 32.61 1.58 9.19
CA ILE A 388 32.33 3.00 9.41
C ILE A 388 32.29 3.25 10.92
N TYR A 389 33.02 4.25 11.36
CA TYR A 389 33.05 4.68 12.75
C TYR A 389 32.41 6.06 12.88
N PHE A 390 31.67 6.26 13.97
CA PHE A 390 31.05 7.51 14.35
C PHE A 390 31.25 7.74 15.86
N ASP A 391 31.70 8.94 16.25
CA ASP A 391 31.98 9.27 17.64
C ASP A 391 32.85 8.18 18.31
N HIS A 392 33.93 7.80 17.60
CA HIS A 392 34.94 6.80 18.01
C HIS A 392 34.46 5.33 18.06
N LEU A 393 33.19 5.02 17.79
CA LEU A 393 32.63 3.68 17.85
C LEU A 393 32.13 3.21 16.46
N PRO A 394 32.12 1.90 16.18
CA PRO A 394 31.52 1.39 14.96
C PRO A 394 30.07 1.84 14.82
N ILE A 395 29.68 2.32 13.63
CA ILE A 395 28.32 2.84 13.38
C ILE A 395 27.24 1.78 13.59
N MET A 396 27.59 0.50 13.45
CA MET A 396 26.72 -0.64 13.70
C MET A 396 26.41 -0.88 15.18
N SER A 397 27.18 -0.28 16.09
CA SER A 397 26.95 -0.34 17.54
C SER A 397 25.83 0.59 18.02
N TYR A 398 25.45 1.57 17.19
CA TYR A 398 24.36 2.49 17.51
C TYR A 398 23.02 1.93 17.08
N HIS A 399 21.98 2.14 17.89
CA HIS A 399 20.62 2.05 17.36
C HIS A 399 20.38 3.22 16.37
N PRO A 400 19.75 3.00 15.20
CA PRO A 400 19.57 4.07 14.19
C PRO A 400 18.87 5.33 14.72
N SER A 401 17.99 5.22 15.71
CA SER A 401 17.38 6.40 16.34
C SER A 401 18.41 7.24 17.09
N GLU A 402 19.27 6.61 17.89
CA GLU A 402 20.33 7.28 18.67
C GLU A 402 21.34 7.96 17.73
N LEU A 403 21.76 7.26 16.69
CA LEU A 403 22.64 7.83 15.66
C LEU A 403 22.00 9.05 15.00
N ARG A 404 20.74 8.91 14.56
CA ARG A 404 20.01 9.99 13.88
C ARG A 404 19.63 11.12 14.83
N ASP A 405 19.63 10.92 16.14
CA ASP A 405 19.45 12.00 17.11
C ASP A 405 20.66 12.92 17.16
N LYS A 406 21.87 12.42 16.89
CA LYS A 406 23.11 13.20 16.80
C LYS A 406 23.32 13.86 15.43
N ILE A 407 22.66 13.37 14.38
CA ILE A 407 22.84 13.84 13.00
C ILE A 407 21.56 14.54 12.51
N ALA A 408 21.71 15.71 11.86
CA ALA A 408 20.63 16.29 11.09
C ALA A 408 20.99 16.30 9.60
N VAL A 409 20.01 16.06 8.75
CA VAL A 409 20.19 16.05 7.30
C VAL A 409 19.19 16.97 6.61
N VAL A 410 19.68 17.74 5.65
CA VAL A 410 18.88 18.49 4.69
C VAL A 410 19.02 17.78 3.34
N LEU A 411 17.97 17.08 2.94
CA LEU A 411 17.97 16.30 1.71
C LEU A 411 17.86 17.20 0.48
N GLN A 412 18.39 16.75 -0.66
CA GLN A 412 18.33 17.42 -1.95
C GLN A 412 16.89 17.85 -2.31
N LYS A 413 15.89 16.98 -2.08
CA LYS A 413 14.48 17.32 -2.28
C LYS A 413 13.86 17.82 -0.99
N ALA A 414 13.67 19.14 -0.89
CA ALA A 414 12.99 19.75 0.24
C ALA A 414 11.50 19.34 0.31
N VAL A 415 11.12 18.64 1.37
CA VAL A 415 9.74 18.19 1.62
C VAL A 415 9.21 18.83 2.90
N LEU A 416 8.09 19.56 2.76
CA LEU A 416 7.33 20.08 3.90
C LEU A 416 6.03 19.28 4.05
N PHE A 417 5.65 19.01 5.30
CA PHE A 417 4.41 18.32 5.63
C PHE A 417 3.25 19.31 5.76
N LYS A 418 2.05 18.86 5.44
CA LYS A 418 0.84 19.64 5.67
C LYS A 418 0.68 19.95 7.15
N GLY A 419 0.48 21.23 7.50
CA GLY A 419 0.39 21.73 8.87
C GLY A 419 0.73 23.20 8.91
N SER A 420 1.43 23.67 9.94
CA SER A 420 1.99 25.00 10.05
C SER A 420 3.51 25.04 9.76
N ILE A 421 4.11 26.22 9.64
CA ILE A 421 5.57 26.38 9.60
C ILE A 421 6.16 25.87 10.92
N ARG A 422 5.56 26.25 12.06
CA ARG A 422 5.90 25.78 13.40
C ARG A 422 5.96 24.26 13.48
N ASP A 423 4.90 23.57 13.06
CA ASP A 423 4.85 22.10 13.05
C ASP A 423 5.99 21.50 12.23
N ASN A 424 6.28 22.09 11.09
CA ASN A 424 7.35 21.62 10.22
C ASN A 424 8.74 21.78 10.82
N ILE A 425 9.01 22.85 11.57
CA ILE A 425 10.31 23.04 12.23
C ILE A 425 10.41 22.14 13.46
N LYS A 426 9.33 21.96 14.22
CA LYS A 426 9.28 21.07 15.40
C LYS A 426 9.50 19.58 15.08
N TRP A 427 9.52 19.19 13.80
CA TRP A 427 10.02 17.85 13.43
C TRP A 427 11.49 17.64 13.78
N GLY A 428 12.30 18.70 13.80
CA GLY A 428 13.69 18.62 14.26
C GLY A 428 13.80 18.48 15.78
N LYS A 429 12.96 19.21 16.54
CA LYS A 429 12.91 19.17 18.02
C LYS A 429 11.48 19.45 18.46
N LYS A 430 10.80 18.44 19.03
CA LYS A 430 9.36 18.48 19.37
C LYS A 430 8.98 19.56 20.38
N ASP A 431 9.84 19.78 21.34
CA ASP A 431 9.72 20.73 22.46
C ASP A 431 10.41 22.07 22.20
N ALA A 432 10.79 22.34 20.95
CA ALA A 432 11.41 23.60 20.59
C ALA A 432 10.53 24.79 20.97
N THR A 433 11.16 25.77 21.64
CA THR A 433 10.52 27.06 21.97
C THR A 433 10.47 27.95 20.74
N ASP A 434 9.61 28.99 20.78
CA ASP A 434 9.54 29.94 19.66
C ASP A 434 10.89 30.65 19.44
N ASP A 435 11.62 30.97 20.52
CA ASP A 435 12.94 31.59 20.40
C ASP A 435 13.94 30.68 19.70
N GLU A 436 13.92 29.37 19.98
CA GLU A 436 14.76 28.39 19.28
C GLU A 436 14.38 28.27 17.81
N ILE A 437 13.08 28.33 17.50
CA ILE A 437 12.56 28.29 16.13
C ILE A 437 13.00 29.55 15.37
N TYR A 438 12.86 30.75 15.97
CA TYR A 438 13.29 31.99 15.34
C TYR A 438 14.81 32.05 15.12
N LYS A 439 15.62 31.59 16.08
CA LYS A 439 17.08 31.44 15.89
C LYS A 439 17.42 30.50 14.73
N ALA A 440 16.75 29.36 14.65
CA ALA A 440 16.96 28.42 13.55
C ALA A 440 16.56 29.01 12.18
N LEU A 441 15.48 29.80 12.14
CA LEU A 441 15.03 30.52 10.95
C LEU A 441 16.03 31.63 10.54
N GLU A 442 16.61 32.35 11.52
CA GLU A 442 17.62 33.36 11.28
C GLU A 442 18.87 32.75 10.63
N ILE A 443 19.41 31.68 11.22
CA ILE A 443 20.57 30.96 10.69
C ILE A 443 20.27 30.42 9.29
N ALA A 444 19.07 29.86 9.06
CA ALA A 444 18.62 29.34 7.78
C ALA A 444 18.26 30.45 6.77
N GLN A 445 18.46 31.72 7.08
CA GLN A 445 18.08 32.88 6.25
C GLN A 445 16.60 32.87 5.85
N ALA A 446 15.70 32.43 6.77
CA ALA A 446 14.28 32.17 6.48
C ALA A 446 13.30 33.07 7.25
N LEU A 447 13.79 34.07 8.00
CA LEU A 447 12.94 35.00 8.76
C LEU A 447 11.99 35.79 7.85
N ASP A 448 12.44 36.19 6.67
CA ASP A 448 11.66 36.91 5.67
C ASP A 448 10.42 36.10 5.21
N ILE A 449 10.49 34.79 5.23
CA ILE A 449 9.39 33.90 4.84
C ILE A 449 8.25 34.00 5.86
N VAL A 450 8.60 34.01 7.15
CA VAL A 450 7.65 34.07 8.25
C VAL A 450 7.10 35.49 8.41
N ALA A 451 7.98 36.52 8.30
CA ALA A 451 7.60 37.93 8.43
C ALA A 451 6.60 38.39 7.35
N LYS A 452 6.65 37.81 6.15
CA LYS A 452 5.71 38.10 5.06
C LYS A 452 4.35 37.42 5.21
N LYS A 453 4.12 36.63 6.27
CA LYS A 453 2.89 35.90 6.50
C LYS A 453 2.11 36.52 7.68
N GLU A 454 0.81 36.73 7.50
CA GLU A 454 -0.05 37.31 8.54
C GLU A 454 -0.09 36.46 9.83
N GLU A 455 -0.13 35.12 9.69
CA GLU A 455 -0.16 34.17 10.80
C GLU A 455 1.25 33.80 11.32
N GLY A 456 2.33 34.41 10.82
CA GLY A 456 3.71 34.15 11.25
C GLY A 456 4.08 32.66 11.18
N LEU A 457 4.54 32.10 12.31
CA LEU A 457 4.89 30.67 12.44
C LEU A 457 3.71 29.72 12.23
N ASP A 458 2.48 30.15 12.49
CA ASP A 458 1.29 29.32 12.38
C ASP A 458 0.69 29.31 10.97
N SER A 459 1.35 30.01 10.03
CA SER A 459 0.98 30.01 8.61
C SER A 459 0.94 28.62 8.01
N LYS A 460 -0.13 28.35 7.24
CA LYS A 460 -0.44 27.04 6.67
C LYS A 460 0.57 26.61 5.60
N VAL A 461 1.04 25.38 5.73
CA VAL A 461 1.86 24.67 4.75
C VAL A 461 0.97 23.65 4.03
N SER A 462 0.86 23.75 2.71
CA SER A 462 0.14 22.78 1.89
C SER A 462 0.93 21.46 1.77
N GLN A 463 0.29 20.39 1.32
CA GLN A 463 0.93 19.10 1.10
C GLN A 463 2.15 19.23 0.16
N GLY A 464 3.33 18.85 0.65
CA GLY A 464 4.59 18.97 -0.08
C GLY A 464 5.12 20.41 -0.16
N GLY A 465 4.53 21.37 0.59
CA GLY A 465 4.94 22.77 0.61
C GLY A 465 4.72 23.49 -0.74
N LYS A 466 3.71 23.09 -1.52
CA LYS A 466 3.46 23.65 -2.87
C LYS A 466 3.16 25.13 -2.89
N ASN A 467 2.76 25.71 -1.76
CA ASN A 467 2.52 27.15 -1.58
C ASN A 467 3.79 27.95 -1.24
N PHE A 468 4.97 27.31 -1.27
CA PHE A 468 6.27 27.94 -1.10
C PHE A 468 7.14 27.72 -2.35
N SER A 469 8.03 28.68 -2.67
CA SER A 469 9.03 28.50 -3.72
C SER A 469 10.06 27.43 -3.36
N GLY A 470 10.85 26.96 -4.33
CA GLY A 470 11.90 25.96 -4.09
C GLY A 470 12.88 26.40 -3.00
N GLY A 471 13.41 27.61 -3.11
CA GLY A 471 14.33 28.17 -2.12
C GLY A 471 13.70 28.40 -0.75
N GLN A 472 12.42 28.81 -0.69
CA GLN A 472 11.71 28.93 0.58
C GLN A 472 11.55 27.56 1.27
N ARG A 473 11.15 26.53 0.52
CA ARG A 473 11.09 25.15 1.08
C ARG A 473 12.44 24.70 1.61
N GLN A 474 13.51 24.96 0.85
CA GLN A 474 14.86 24.58 1.23
C GLN A 474 15.28 25.26 2.54
N ARG A 475 15.08 26.58 2.66
CA ARG A 475 15.40 27.36 3.87
C ARG A 475 14.58 26.88 5.09
N LEU A 476 13.31 26.54 4.92
CA LEU A 476 12.50 25.97 6.01
C LEU A 476 12.95 24.56 6.42
N THR A 477 13.43 23.73 5.48
CA THR A 477 14.01 22.42 5.83
C THR A 477 15.38 22.56 6.50
N LEU A 478 16.16 23.59 6.17
CA LEU A 478 17.37 23.97 6.89
C LEU A 478 17.06 24.37 8.34
N ALA A 479 16.08 25.23 8.57
CA ALA A 479 15.65 25.62 9.91
C ALA A 479 15.20 24.39 10.73
N ARG A 480 14.50 23.43 10.11
CA ARG A 480 14.14 22.13 10.74
C ARG A 480 15.37 21.34 11.19
N ALA A 481 16.44 21.33 10.39
CA ALA A 481 17.68 20.64 10.76
C ALA A 481 18.45 21.37 11.87
N LEU A 482 18.52 22.69 11.79
CA LEU A 482 19.28 23.54 12.70
C LEU A 482 18.66 23.65 14.11
N VAL A 483 17.32 23.64 14.22
CA VAL A 483 16.64 23.69 15.54
C VAL A 483 17.01 22.50 16.44
N LYS A 484 17.46 21.41 15.84
CA LYS A 484 17.92 20.20 16.53
C LYS A 484 19.26 20.39 17.26
N ARG A 485 20.11 21.35 16.84
CA ARG A 485 21.49 21.54 17.29
C ARG A 485 22.33 20.25 17.20
N PRO A 486 22.45 19.66 15.99
CA PRO A 486 23.07 18.35 15.81
C PRO A 486 24.60 18.41 15.99
N ASP A 487 25.21 17.27 16.39
CA ASP A 487 26.68 17.10 16.39
C ASP A 487 27.22 17.06 14.95
N VAL A 488 26.45 16.50 14.01
CA VAL A 488 26.78 16.41 12.58
C VAL A 488 25.63 16.96 11.74
N LEU A 489 25.93 17.94 10.88
CA LEU A 489 24.99 18.54 9.93
C LEU A 489 25.34 18.10 8.51
N ILE A 490 24.41 17.47 7.81
CA ILE A 490 24.57 17.04 6.43
C ILE A 490 23.72 17.92 5.52
N LEU A 491 24.32 18.54 4.54
CA LEU A 491 23.69 19.39 3.53
C LEU A 491 23.83 18.72 2.15
N ASP A 492 22.84 17.90 1.77
CA ASP A 492 22.86 17.17 0.50
C ASP A 492 22.27 18.04 -0.62
N ASP A 493 23.13 18.63 -1.43
CA ASP A 493 22.83 19.57 -2.55
C ASP A 493 21.80 20.66 -2.18
N SER A 494 21.87 21.09 -0.91
CA SER A 494 20.88 22.01 -0.32
C SER A 494 21.01 23.43 -0.87
N SER A 495 22.13 23.79 -1.47
CA SER A 495 22.40 25.10 -2.07
C SER A 495 21.89 25.24 -3.51
N SER A 496 21.52 24.16 -4.19
CA SER A 496 21.08 24.20 -5.60
C SER A 496 19.85 25.08 -5.85
N ALA A 497 18.96 25.20 -4.85
CA ALA A 497 17.74 26.00 -4.90
C ALA A 497 17.91 27.42 -4.30
N LEU A 498 19.09 27.77 -3.80
CA LEU A 498 19.42 29.08 -3.21
C LEU A 498 20.19 29.94 -4.18
N ASP A 499 20.00 31.24 -4.08
CA ASP A 499 20.89 32.22 -4.73
C ASP A 499 22.26 32.29 -4.03
N PHE A 500 23.26 32.79 -4.72
CA PHE A 500 24.63 32.81 -4.22
C PHE A 500 24.80 33.63 -2.91
N ALA A 501 24.07 34.73 -2.76
CA ALA A 501 24.16 35.57 -1.57
C ALA A 501 23.58 34.88 -0.34
N THR A 502 22.41 34.28 -0.48
CA THR A 502 21.75 33.48 0.59
C THR A 502 22.60 32.26 0.98
N ASP A 503 23.18 31.53 0.01
CA ASP A 503 24.06 30.39 0.28
C ASP A 503 25.35 30.82 1.02
N ALA A 504 25.96 31.92 0.63
CA ALA A 504 27.14 32.46 1.31
C ALA A 504 26.84 32.92 2.75
N ALA A 505 25.72 33.64 2.95
CA ALA A 505 25.26 34.05 4.28
C ALA A 505 24.95 32.87 5.18
N LEU A 506 24.28 31.83 4.65
CA LEU A 506 23.99 30.59 5.36
C LEU A 506 25.28 29.90 5.84
N ARG A 507 26.25 29.71 4.96
CA ARG A 507 27.53 29.05 5.31
C ARG A 507 28.31 29.84 6.37
N LYS A 508 28.29 31.17 6.29
CA LYS A 508 28.89 32.04 7.30
C LYS A 508 28.19 31.82 8.65
N ALA A 509 26.84 31.85 8.67
CA ALA A 509 26.05 31.65 9.87
C ALA A 509 26.27 30.25 10.49
N ILE A 510 26.42 29.19 9.68
CA ILE A 510 26.72 27.84 10.15
C ILE A 510 28.12 27.77 10.79
N LYS A 511 29.12 28.44 10.24
CA LYS A 511 30.48 28.49 10.75
C LYS A 511 30.58 29.24 12.10
N GLU A 512 29.69 30.19 12.35
CA GLU A 512 29.61 30.99 13.57
C GLU A 512 28.75 30.36 14.67
N LEU A 513 28.26 29.12 14.47
CA LEU A 513 27.45 28.41 15.48
C LEU A 513 28.26 28.11 16.75
N ASP A 514 27.66 28.41 17.90
CA ASP A 514 28.27 28.22 19.25
C ASP A 514 28.65 26.77 19.55
N TYR A 515 27.94 25.78 18.98
CA TYR A 515 28.17 24.35 19.21
C TYR A 515 29.04 23.66 18.14
N GLN A 516 29.57 24.42 17.15
CA GLN A 516 30.54 23.98 16.13
C GLN A 516 30.29 22.55 15.58
N PRO A 517 29.20 22.31 14.87
CA PRO A 517 28.90 20.98 14.33
C PRO A 517 29.94 20.56 13.29
N THR A 518 30.17 19.25 13.16
CA THR A 518 30.85 18.72 11.97
C THR A 518 29.91 18.81 10.78
N VAL A 519 30.34 19.45 9.67
CA VAL A 519 29.45 19.75 8.56
C VAL A 519 29.87 18.99 7.30
N PHE A 520 28.96 18.23 6.70
CA PHE A 520 29.13 17.64 5.37
C PHE A 520 28.34 18.44 4.35
N ILE A 521 29.02 19.01 3.36
CA ILE A 521 28.41 19.76 2.27
C ILE A 521 28.57 18.96 0.98
N VAL A 522 27.49 18.33 0.53
CA VAL A 522 27.43 17.69 -0.78
C VAL A 522 27.00 18.74 -1.80
N SER A 523 27.80 18.98 -2.80
CA SER A 523 27.47 19.96 -3.83
C SER A 523 28.08 19.60 -5.19
N GLN A 524 27.43 20.02 -6.25
CA GLN A 524 28.00 20.04 -7.60
C GLN A 524 28.70 21.37 -7.89
N ARG A 525 28.50 22.39 -7.02
CA ARG A 525 29.10 23.72 -7.16
C ARG A 525 30.39 23.82 -6.34
N THR A 526 31.50 24.04 -7.00
CA THR A 526 32.79 24.22 -6.31
C THR A 526 32.80 25.40 -5.36
N ALA A 527 32.11 26.51 -5.71
CA ALA A 527 31.95 27.69 -4.85
C ALA A 527 31.32 27.37 -3.48
N SER A 528 30.51 26.29 -3.36
CA SER A 528 29.88 25.91 -2.10
C SER A 528 30.83 25.17 -1.15
N ILE A 529 31.93 24.60 -1.65
CA ILE A 529 32.81 23.72 -0.87
C ILE A 529 34.28 24.24 -0.83
N GLN A 530 34.63 25.27 -1.61
CA GLN A 530 36.01 25.72 -1.70
C GLN A 530 36.66 26.14 -0.36
N ASN A 531 35.83 26.55 0.60
CA ASN A 531 36.29 26.93 1.96
C ASN A 531 36.13 25.78 2.98
N ALA A 532 35.90 24.55 2.53
CA ALA A 532 35.87 23.38 3.40
C ALA A 532 37.30 23.05 3.89
N ASP A 533 37.38 22.48 5.09
CA ASP A 533 38.65 22.06 5.69
C ASP A 533 39.26 20.88 4.92
N LYS A 534 38.38 20.04 4.35
CA LYS A 534 38.74 18.88 3.55
C LYS A 534 37.69 18.68 2.46
N ILE A 535 38.11 18.43 1.22
CA ILE A 535 37.23 18.15 0.09
C ILE A 535 37.48 16.70 -0.36
N LEU A 536 36.41 15.94 -0.49
CA LEU A 536 36.37 14.58 -1.02
C LEU A 536 35.88 14.64 -2.47
N VAL A 537 36.73 14.22 -3.40
CA VAL A 537 36.39 14.17 -4.83
C VAL A 537 35.99 12.73 -5.17
N LEU A 538 34.71 12.56 -5.57
CA LEU A 538 34.17 11.25 -5.95
C LEU A 538 33.98 11.17 -7.47
N ASP A 539 34.45 10.08 -8.04
CA ASP A 539 34.23 9.76 -9.45
C ASP A 539 33.93 8.27 -9.60
N ASP A 540 32.85 7.94 -10.29
CA ASP A 540 32.36 6.58 -10.54
C ASP A 540 32.38 5.66 -9.28
N GLY A 541 31.90 6.20 -8.15
CA GLY A 541 31.85 5.47 -6.89
C GLY A 541 33.17 5.35 -6.14
N LYS A 542 34.25 5.95 -6.62
CA LYS A 542 35.59 5.91 -6.01
C LYS A 542 35.99 7.27 -5.47
N LEU A 543 36.80 7.27 -4.42
CA LEU A 543 37.40 8.46 -3.86
C LEU A 543 38.72 8.74 -4.60
N VAL A 544 38.70 9.69 -5.54
CA VAL A 544 39.83 9.99 -6.43
C VAL A 544 40.69 11.16 -5.96
N GLY A 545 40.27 11.88 -4.92
CA GLY A 545 41.05 12.97 -4.33
C GLY A 545 40.56 13.37 -2.95
N ILE A 546 41.52 13.71 -2.08
CA ILE A 546 41.27 14.27 -0.73
C ILE A 546 42.26 15.42 -0.53
N GLY A 547 41.80 16.60 -0.13
CA GLY A 547 42.67 17.73 0.17
C GLY A 547 41.90 19.03 0.28
N LYS A 548 42.62 20.15 0.39
CA LYS A 548 42.05 21.48 0.33
C LYS A 548 41.86 21.91 -1.12
N HIS A 549 41.07 22.97 -1.31
CA HIS A 549 40.78 23.55 -2.64
C HIS A 549 42.04 23.77 -3.49
N ASP A 550 43.01 24.49 -2.92
CA ASP A 550 44.23 24.86 -3.66
C ASP A 550 45.13 23.66 -4.00
N GLU A 551 45.13 22.62 -3.17
CA GLU A 551 45.88 21.39 -3.40
C GLU A 551 45.24 20.57 -4.51
N LEU A 552 43.90 20.39 -4.44
CA LEU A 552 43.16 19.65 -5.44
C LEU A 552 43.14 20.34 -6.79
N LEU A 553 43.10 21.67 -6.80
CA LEU A 553 43.15 22.46 -8.04
C LEU A 553 44.50 22.30 -8.75
N LYS A 554 45.59 22.00 -8.01
CA LYS A 554 46.92 21.78 -8.61
C LYS A 554 47.18 20.33 -9.02
N HIS A 555 46.62 19.35 -8.29
CA HIS A 555 47.06 17.96 -8.37
C HIS A 555 45.97 16.94 -8.71
N ASN A 556 44.71 17.38 -8.87
CA ASN A 556 43.61 16.43 -9.15
C ASN A 556 42.87 16.83 -10.43
N ASP A 557 43.01 16.00 -11.45
CA ASP A 557 42.46 16.27 -12.79
C ASP A 557 40.93 16.35 -12.77
N VAL A 558 40.26 15.46 -12.02
CA VAL A 558 38.79 15.41 -11.90
C VAL A 558 38.28 16.70 -11.23
N TYR A 559 38.94 17.14 -10.16
CA TYR A 559 38.57 18.40 -9.50
C TYR A 559 38.80 19.62 -10.39
N GLN A 560 39.90 19.66 -11.15
CA GLN A 560 40.17 20.71 -12.13
C GLN A 560 39.09 20.74 -13.20
N GLU A 561 38.71 19.61 -13.76
CA GLU A 561 37.65 19.50 -14.77
C GLU A 561 36.33 20.10 -14.24
N ILE A 562 35.90 19.66 -13.03
CA ILE A 562 34.68 20.18 -12.39
C ILE A 562 34.80 21.70 -12.13
N TYR A 563 35.94 22.17 -11.66
CA TYR A 563 36.16 23.61 -11.39
C TYR A 563 36.10 24.43 -12.67
N TYR A 564 36.90 24.09 -13.69
CA TYR A 564 36.96 24.84 -14.93
C TYR A 564 35.69 24.71 -15.80
N SER A 565 34.85 23.75 -15.56
CA SER A 565 33.51 23.70 -16.14
C SER A 565 32.59 24.84 -15.61
N GLN A 566 32.88 25.35 -14.41
CA GLN A 566 32.10 26.40 -13.74
C GLN A 566 32.77 27.78 -13.80
N PHE A 567 34.07 27.83 -13.89
CA PHE A 567 34.86 29.05 -13.94
C PHE A 567 35.72 29.03 -15.20
N LYS A 568 35.82 30.20 -15.92
CA LYS A 568 36.72 30.31 -17.07
C LYS A 568 38.16 30.11 -16.59
N LYS A 569 38.93 29.33 -17.33
CA LYS A 569 40.39 29.29 -17.20
C LYS A 569 40.88 30.70 -17.49
N GLU A 570 41.45 31.37 -16.51
CA GLU A 570 42.19 32.60 -16.79
C GLU A 570 43.38 32.18 -17.66
N ASP A 571 43.34 32.58 -18.94
CA ASP A 571 44.51 32.49 -19.79
C ASP A 571 45.58 33.41 -19.19
N ASN A 572 46.52 32.85 -18.44
CA ASN A 572 47.76 33.55 -18.11
C ASN A 572 48.51 33.84 -19.41
N LYS A 573 48.07 34.91 -20.13
CA LYS A 573 48.91 35.62 -21.08
C LYS A 573 49.58 36.75 -20.33
N HIS A 574 50.67 36.44 -19.69
CA HIS A 574 51.75 37.35 -19.44
C HIS A 574 53.02 36.71 -19.95
N GLU A 575 53.33 37.04 -21.19
CA GLU A 575 54.62 37.47 -21.71
C GLU A 575 54.39 38.55 -22.74
#